data_72d262ea97463f32fe80855f67d505d8
#
_entry.id   72d262ea97463f32fe80855f67d505d8
#
_cell.length_a   1.000
_cell.length_b   1.000
_cell.length_c   1.000
_cell.angle_alpha   90.00
_cell.angle_beta   90.00
_cell.angle_gamma   90.00
#
_symmetry.space_group_name_H-M   'P 1'
#
loop_
_entity.id
_entity.type
_entity.pdbx_description
1 polymer ?
#
loop_
_entity_poly.entity_id
_entity_poly.type
_entity_poly.pdbx_seq_one_letter_code
_entity_poly.pdbx_strand_id
1 'polypeptide(L)'
;MRSWSTPGTAICLLVDRSGSMTGRPLATAAVAASAVAWRSPDDYSVLSFGKDVVAAKSQDVVKSNERVIDSVLALRGFGTTDLAGALTAAADQLSRSTAGRKITVLLSDCRATAPGDVPAAARRLGELVIVAPESDAVEARDLAQQVGARFTTVAGPSDAAAALARVLDA
;
A
#
# COMPACT_ATOMS: atom_id res chain seq x y z
N MET A 1 -15.50 -2.69 33.66
CA MET A 1 -15.41 -3.85 32.80
C MET A 1 -14.29 -3.68 31.78
N ARG A 2 -13.55 -4.71 31.57
CA ARG A 2 -12.42 -4.62 30.64
C ARG A 2 -12.88 -4.96 29.24
N SER A 3 -12.64 -4.04 28.32
CA SER A 3 -12.91 -4.29 26.92
C SER A 3 -11.80 -5.14 26.32
N TRP A 4 -12.18 -6.20 25.66
CA TRP A 4 -11.28 -7.05 24.90
C TRP A 4 -11.32 -6.70 23.41
N SER A 5 -11.91 -5.55 23.09
CA SER A 5 -11.90 -5.08 21.71
C SER A 5 -10.47 -4.94 21.23
N THR A 6 -10.24 -5.39 20.03
CA THR A 6 -8.98 -5.31 19.35
C THR A 6 -8.50 -3.87 19.28
N PRO A 7 -7.31 -3.56 19.79
CA PRO A 7 -6.83 -2.18 19.77
C PRO A 7 -6.50 -1.74 18.36
N GLY A 8 -7.42 -1.08 17.71
CA GLY A 8 -7.22 -0.37 16.48
C GLY A 8 -6.82 -1.20 15.26
N THR A 9 -6.49 -0.48 14.21
CA THR A 9 -6.08 -1.02 12.91
C THR A 9 -4.76 -0.37 12.51
N ALA A 10 -3.80 -1.18 12.09
CA ALA A 10 -2.55 -0.72 11.49
C ALA A 10 -2.63 -0.91 9.98
N ILE A 11 -2.17 0.08 9.23
CA ILE A 11 -2.19 0.04 7.76
C ILE A 11 -0.79 0.33 7.23
N CYS A 12 -0.34 -0.47 6.28
CA CYS A 12 0.86 -0.20 5.49
C CYS A 12 0.45 0.03 4.04
N LEU A 13 0.72 1.21 3.51
CA LEU A 13 0.50 1.54 2.10
C LEU A 13 1.80 1.34 1.34
N LEU A 14 1.75 0.50 0.31
CA LEU A 14 2.86 0.30 -0.62
C LEU A 14 2.54 1.04 -1.92
N VAL A 15 3.42 1.94 -2.32
CA VAL A 15 3.28 2.72 -3.54
C VAL A 15 4.34 2.28 -4.54
N ASP A 16 3.88 1.75 -5.67
CA ASP A 16 4.75 1.36 -6.77
C ASP A 16 5.37 2.59 -7.42
N ARG A 17 6.69 2.62 -7.45
CA ARG A 17 7.49 3.72 -7.98
C ARG A 17 8.08 3.39 -9.34
N SER A 18 7.43 2.50 -10.11
CA SER A 18 7.87 2.16 -11.45
C SER A 18 7.79 3.37 -12.40
N GLY A 19 8.36 3.24 -13.61
CA GLY A 19 8.47 4.34 -14.55
C GLY A 19 7.15 5.00 -14.97
N SER A 20 6.02 4.31 -14.75
CA SER A 20 4.68 4.85 -15.01
C SER A 20 4.14 5.73 -13.87
N MET A 21 4.86 5.89 -12.77
CA MET A 21 4.42 6.59 -11.55
C MET A 21 4.76 8.09 -11.58
N THR A 22 4.37 8.79 -12.64
CA THR A 22 4.49 10.25 -12.73
C THR A 22 3.12 10.84 -13.09
N GLY A 23 2.88 12.08 -12.71
CA GLY A 23 1.60 12.75 -12.99
C GLY A 23 0.44 12.17 -12.21
N ARG A 24 -0.61 11.69 -12.88
CA ARG A 24 -1.84 11.19 -12.24
C ARG A 24 -1.61 10.02 -11.26
N PRO A 25 -0.76 9.02 -11.59
CA PRO A 25 -0.47 7.96 -10.61
C PRO A 25 0.13 8.48 -9.32
N LEU A 26 0.99 9.49 -9.39
CA LEU A 26 1.59 10.09 -8.20
C LEU A 26 0.55 10.85 -7.37
N ALA A 27 -0.34 11.60 -8.02
CA ALA A 27 -1.46 12.26 -7.33
C ALA A 27 -2.40 11.23 -6.70
N THR A 28 -2.67 10.12 -7.37
CA THR A 28 -3.46 9.02 -6.82
C THR A 28 -2.81 8.46 -5.56
N ALA A 29 -1.50 8.27 -5.57
CA ALA A 29 -0.75 7.80 -4.41
C ALA A 29 -0.85 8.78 -3.22
N ALA A 30 -0.81 10.08 -3.48
CA ALA A 30 -0.96 11.10 -2.44
C ALA A 30 -2.36 11.05 -1.81
N VAL A 31 -3.40 10.89 -2.61
CA VAL A 31 -4.77 10.72 -2.12
C VAL A 31 -4.90 9.44 -1.30
N ALA A 32 -4.31 8.34 -1.77
CA ALA A 32 -4.31 7.07 -1.04
C ALA A 32 -3.62 7.21 0.32
N ALA A 33 -2.47 7.88 0.37
CA ALA A 33 -1.75 8.12 1.62
C ALA A 33 -2.60 8.93 2.61
N SER A 34 -3.31 9.95 2.12
CA SER A 34 -4.23 10.74 2.94
C SER A 34 -5.38 9.91 3.48
N ALA A 35 -5.96 9.05 2.66
CA ALA A 35 -7.06 8.16 3.08
C ALA A 35 -6.62 7.16 4.14
N VAL A 36 -5.42 6.62 4.01
CA VAL A 36 -4.83 5.70 5.00
C VAL A 36 -4.58 6.43 6.32
N ALA A 37 -3.99 7.63 6.26
CA ALA A 37 -3.72 8.44 7.44
C ALA A 37 -5.02 8.83 8.17
N TRP A 38 -6.09 9.09 7.43
CA TRP A 38 -7.40 9.40 8.00
C TRP A 38 -7.96 8.23 8.79
N ARG A 39 -7.81 6.99 8.26
CA ARG A 39 -8.37 5.78 8.87
C ARG A 39 -7.57 5.28 10.06
N SER A 40 -6.27 5.49 10.05
CA SER A 40 -5.37 4.97 11.08
C SER A 40 -4.28 5.99 11.39
N PRO A 41 -4.64 7.16 11.93
CA PRO A 41 -3.72 8.28 12.04
C PRO A 41 -2.50 8.02 12.92
N ASP A 42 -2.62 7.14 13.89
CA ASP A 42 -1.56 6.85 14.84
C ASP A 42 -0.77 5.58 14.53
N ASP A 43 -1.18 4.83 13.51
CA ASP A 43 -0.58 3.53 13.23
C ASP A 43 -0.63 3.18 11.75
N TYR A 44 0.19 3.87 10.96
CA TYR A 44 0.29 3.59 9.54
C TYR A 44 1.72 3.81 9.05
N SER A 45 2.02 3.20 7.92
CA SER A 45 3.27 3.43 7.19
C SER A 45 2.96 3.66 5.71
N VAL A 46 3.84 4.38 5.05
CA VAL A 46 3.81 4.60 3.61
C VAL A 46 5.19 4.30 3.06
N LEU A 47 5.28 3.25 2.27
CA LEU A 47 6.52 2.82 1.63
C LEU A 47 6.39 3.00 0.12
N SER A 48 7.43 3.49 -0.51
CA SER A 48 7.54 3.45 -1.96
C SER A 48 8.51 2.34 -2.35
N PHE A 49 8.26 1.68 -3.45
CA PHE A 49 9.13 0.61 -3.91
C PHE A 49 9.36 0.66 -5.41
N GLY A 50 10.54 0.27 -5.79
CA GLY A 50 10.99 0.04 -7.14
C GLY A 50 12.02 -1.07 -7.03
N LYS A 51 13.27 -0.79 -7.33
CA LYS A 51 14.39 -1.68 -7.03
C LYS A 51 14.56 -1.82 -5.51
N ASP A 52 14.46 -0.70 -4.80
CA ASP A 52 14.59 -0.64 -3.35
C ASP A 52 13.29 -0.13 -2.72
N VAL A 53 13.16 -0.34 -1.43
CA VAL A 53 12.02 0.18 -0.65
C VAL A 53 12.48 1.41 0.12
N VAL A 54 11.73 2.49 0.01
CA VAL A 54 11.99 3.74 0.72
C VAL A 54 10.75 4.12 1.54
N ALA A 55 10.95 4.38 2.82
CA ALA A 55 9.86 4.77 3.71
C ALA A 55 9.60 6.27 3.60
N ALA A 56 8.44 6.65 3.06
CA ALA A 56 7.93 8.01 3.23
C ALA A 56 7.48 8.25 4.66
N LYS A 57 6.94 7.20 5.31
CA LYS A 57 6.67 7.18 6.75
C LYS A 57 6.78 5.76 7.26
N SER A 58 7.61 5.55 8.28
CA SER A 58 7.68 4.27 8.98
C SER A 58 6.52 4.11 9.98
N GLN A 59 6.16 2.87 10.27
CA GLN A 59 5.00 2.53 11.10
C GLN A 59 5.07 3.17 12.49
N ASP A 60 6.22 3.12 13.09
CA ASP A 60 6.46 3.55 14.47
C ASP A 60 7.03 4.97 14.59
N VAL A 61 7.03 5.74 13.51
CA VAL A 61 7.53 7.13 13.49
C VAL A 61 6.36 8.08 13.29
N VAL A 62 6.26 9.09 14.14
CA VAL A 62 5.27 10.16 14.02
C VAL A 62 5.73 11.15 12.95
N LYS A 63 4.86 11.42 11.98
CA LYS A 63 5.15 12.36 10.90
C LYS A 63 3.84 13.03 10.49
N SER A 64 3.85 14.34 10.28
CA SER A 64 2.64 15.05 9.88
C SER A 64 2.15 14.59 8.51
N ASN A 65 0.84 14.63 8.29
CA ASN A 65 0.25 14.23 7.00
C ASN A 65 0.81 15.07 5.85
N GLU A 66 1.03 16.36 6.07
CA GLU A 66 1.61 17.25 5.06
C GLU A 66 3.00 16.76 4.63
N ARG A 67 3.84 16.40 5.58
CA ARG A 67 5.19 15.91 5.29
C ARG A 67 5.17 14.56 4.60
N VAL A 68 4.23 13.70 4.95
CA VAL A 68 4.06 12.40 4.28
C VAL A 68 3.65 12.63 2.82
N ILE A 69 2.68 13.50 2.59
CA ILE A 69 2.21 13.83 1.24
C ILE A 69 3.33 14.46 0.42
N ASP A 70 4.10 15.38 0.99
CA ASP A 70 5.25 15.99 0.32
C ASP A 70 6.27 14.92 -0.08
N SER A 71 6.53 13.96 0.79
CA SER A 71 7.43 12.85 0.50
C SER A 71 6.91 11.98 -0.65
N VAL A 72 5.61 11.69 -0.68
CA VAL A 72 4.99 10.92 -1.75
C VAL A 72 5.09 11.67 -3.08
N LEU A 73 4.76 12.96 -3.08
CA LEU A 73 4.81 13.78 -4.29
C LEU A 73 6.22 14.00 -4.83
N ALA A 74 7.23 13.84 -3.97
CA ALA A 74 8.63 13.93 -4.38
C ALA A 74 9.17 12.64 -5.00
N LEU A 75 8.41 11.55 -5.03
CA LEU A 75 8.85 10.28 -5.59
C LEU A 75 9.15 10.39 -7.08
N ARG A 76 10.16 9.64 -7.50
CA ARG A 76 10.53 9.52 -8.92
C ARG A 76 10.49 8.05 -9.30
N GLY A 77 9.76 7.75 -10.36
CA GLY A 77 9.61 6.38 -10.84
C GLY A 77 10.63 6.06 -11.92
N PHE A 78 11.38 4.99 -11.72
CA PHE A 78 12.30 4.42 -12.73
C PHE A 78 12.79 3.05 -12.29
N GLY A 79 13.25 2.27 -13.26
CA GLY A 79 13.96 1.02 -13.00
C GLY A 79 13.06 -0.18 -12.75
N THR A 80 13.63 -1.15 -12.06
CA THR A 80 12.98 -2.42 -11.77
C THR A 80 11.96 -2.32 -10.64
N THR A 81 11.03 -3.28 -10.62
CA THR A 81 10.00 -3.39 -9.60
C THR A 81 10.20 -4.68 -8.81
N ASP A 82 10.66 -4.55 -7.58
CA ASP A 82 10.82 -5.68 -6.64
C ASP A 82 9.57 -5.79 -5.75
N LEU A 83 8.54 -6.40 -6.29
CA LEU A 83 7.27 -6.55 -5.59
C LEU A 83 7.38 -7.48 -4.38
N ALA A 84 8.10 -8.59 -4.50
CA ALA A 84 8.30 -9.52 -3.38
C ALA A 84 9.00 -8.83 -2.20
N GLY A 85 10.04 -8.05 -2.48
CA GLY A 85 10.74 -7.26 -1.46
C GLY A 85 9.84 -6.22 -0.81
N ALA A 86 8.98 -5.58 -1.58
CA ALA A 86 8.02 -4.60 -1.06
C ALA A 86 7.02 -5.25 -0.09
N LEU A 87 6.46 -6.41 -0.45
CA LEU A 87 5.52 -7.13 0.42
C LEU A 87 6.20 -7.61 1.71
N THR A 88 7.45 -8.04 1.62
CA THR A 88 8.25 -8.40 2.79
C THR A 88 8.49 -7.18 3.70
N ALA A 89 8.79 -6.03 3.11
CA ALA A 89 8.97 -4.79 3.88
C ALA A 89 7.67 -4.36 4.58
N ALA A 90 6.52 -4.57 3.94
CA ALA A 90 5.22 -4.29 4.58
C ALA A 90 5.01 -5.16 5.81
N ALA A 91 5.32 -6.45 5.72
CA ALA A 91 5.23 -7.35 6.87
C ALA A 91 6.13 -6.88 8.02
N ASP A 92 7.33 -6.42 7.70
CA ASP A 92 8.26 -5.87 8.70
C ASP A 92 7.69 -4.62 9.38
N GLN A 93 7.15 -3.68 8.60
CA GLN A 93 6.53 -2.48 9.17
C GLN A 93 5.36 -2.84 10.09
N LEU A 94 4.47 -3.70 9.64
CA LEU A 94 3.31 -4.10 10.44
C LEU A 94 3.69 -4.88 11.70
N SER A 95 4.83 -5.56 11.70
CA SER A 95 5.32 -6.25 12.89
C SER A 95 5.68 -5.28 14.04
N ARG A 96 5.86 -4.01 13.74
CA ARG A 96 6.13 -2.95 14.73
C ARG A 96 4.89 -2.47 15.44
N SER A 97 3.72 -2.89 14.99
CA SER A 97 2.42 -2.51 15.57
C SER A 97 1.87 -3.62 16.43
N THR A 98 1.17 -3.23 17.50
CA THR A 98 0.41 -4.14 18.37
C THR A 98 -1.08 -4.17 18.03
N ALA A 99 -1.49 -3.49 16.96
CA ALA A 99 -2.88 -3.47 16.53
C ALA A 99 -3.40 -4.88 16.26
N GLY A 100 -4.65 -5.12 16.56
CA GLY A 100 -5.25 -6.42 16.31
C GLY A 100 -5.61 -6.68 14.88
N ARG A 101 -5.80 -5.63 14.07
CA ARG A 101 -6.04 -5.73 12.63
C ARG A 101 -4.90 -5.05 11.88
N LYS A 102 -4.29 -5.76 10.96
CA LYS A 102 -3.16 -5.27 10.17
C LYS A 102 -3.47 -5.45 8.70
N ILE A 103 -3.48 -4.35 7.96
CA ILE A 103 -3.87 -4.31 6.55
C ILE A 103 -2.71 -3.77 5.72
N THR A 104 -2.40 -4.44 4.63
CA THR A 104 -1.49 -3.93 3.60
C THR A 104 -2.32 -3.48 2.40
N VAL A 105 -2.12 -2.25 1.97
CA VAL A 105 -2.70 -1.70 0.74
C VAL A 105 -1.60 -1.57 -0.29
N LEU A 106 -1.72 -2.32 -1.38
CA LEU A 106 -0.75 -2.31 -2.47
C LEU A 106 -1.32 -1.50 -3.63
N LEU A 107 -0.74 -0.35 -3.90
CA LEU A 107 -1.08 0.50 -5.04
C LEU A 107 -0.07 0.25 -6.15
N SER A 108 -0.43 -0.64 -7.09
CA SER A 108 0.49 -1.12 -8.12
C SER A 108 -0.27 -1.83 -9.25
N ASP A 109 0.31 -1.84 -10.44
CA ASP A 109 -0.12 -2.72 -11.53
C ASP A 109 0.34 -4.16 -11.32
N CYS A 110 1.17 -4.40 -10.32
CA CYS A 110 1.73 -5.72 -9.97
C CYS A 110 2.60 -6.36 -11.06
N ARG A 111 3.17 -5.56 -11.94
CA ARG A 111 4.12 -6.04 -12.94
C ARG A 111 5.53 -6.10 -12.34
N ALA A 112 5.80 -7.19 -11.65
CA ALA A 112 7.12 -7.41 -11.06
C ALA A 112 8.14 -7.70 -12.15
N THR A 113 9.28 -7.01 -12.09
CA THR A 113 10.39 -7.20 -13.04
C THR A 113 11.64 -7.78 -12.35
N ALA A 114 11.72 -7.71 -11.04
CA ALA A 114 12.78 -8.35 -10.26
C ALA A 114 12.37 -9.77 -9.87
N PRO A 115 13.33 -10.71 -9.73
CA PRO A 115 13.03 -12.06 -9.29
C PRO A 115 12.52 -12.08 -7.85
N GLY A 116 11.69 -13.08 -7.52
CA GLY A 116 11.16 -13.26 -6.19
C GLY A 116 9.84 -14.02 -6.22
N ASP A 117 9.51 -14.65 -5.12
CA ASP A 117 8.24 -15.38 -4.97
C ASP A 117 7.17 -14.42 -4.43
N VAL A 118 6.52 -13.70 -5.33
CA VAL A 118 5.49 -12.71 -4.99
C VAL A 118 4.31 -13.35 -4.25
N PRO A 119 3.73 -14.46 -4.71
CA PRO A 119 2.64 -15.11 -3.97
C PRO A 119 3.02 -15.53 -2.55
N ALA A 120 4.21 -16.06 -2.36
CA ALA A 120 4.67 -16.46 -1.03
C ALA A 120 4.80 -15.26 -0.10
N ALA A 121 5.37 -14.15 -0.60
CA ALA A 121 5.49 -12.92 0.17
C ALA A 121 4.11 -12.34 0.52
N ALA A 122 3.18 -12.36 -0.43
CA ALA A 122 1.82 -11.88 -0.21
C ALA A 122 1.07 -12.70 0.85
N ARG A 123 1.26 -14.01 0.85
CA ARG A 123 0.59 -14.90 1.81
C ARG A 123 1.06 -14.73 3.25
N ARG A 124 2.20 -14.09 3.46
CA ARG A 124 2.66 -13.75 4.82
C ARG A 124 1.88 -12.60 5.44
N LEU A 125 1.18 -11.82 4.62
CA LEU A 125 0.38 -10.71 5.09
C LEU A 125 -0.99 -11.22 5.52
N GLY A 126 -1.53 -10.68 6.63
CA GLY A 126 -2.84 -11.09 7.15
C GLY A 126 -3.97 -10.65 6.24
N GLU A 127 -4.04 -9.35 5.96
CA GLU A 127 -5.01 -8.79 5.03
C GLU A 127 -4.25 -8.01 3.96
N LEU A 128 -4.53 -8.32 2.71
CA LEU A 128 -3.94 -7.63 1.57
C LEU A 128 -5.06 -7.08 0.70
N VAL A 129 -4.94 -5.82 0.35
CA VAL A 129 -5.83 -5.13 -0.59
C VAL A 129 -4.97 -4.65 -1.75
N ILE A 130 -5.35 -5.00 -2.97
CA ILE A 130 -4.64 -4.57 -4.17
C ILE A 130 -5.50 -3.53 -4.89
N VAL A 131 -4.89 -2.37 -5.14
CA VAL A 131 -5.50 -1.26 -5.86
C VAL A 131 -4.68 -1.02 -7.12
N ALA A 132 -5.25 -1.30 -8.28
CA ALA A 132 -4.55 -1.22 -9.54
C ALA A 132 -5.11 -0.10 -10.41
N PRO A 133 -4.28 0.45 -11.33
CA PRO A 133 -4.80 1.35 -12.36
C PRO A 133 -5.84 0.63 -13.22
N GLU A 134 -6.97 1.29 -13.46
CA GLU A 134 -8.02 0.73 -14.30
C GLU A 134 -7.51 0.35 -15.70
N SER A 135 -6.57 1.13 -16.21
CA SER A 135 -5.99 0.91 -17.54
C SER A 135 -5.01 -0.26 -17.60
N ASP A 136 -4.56 -0.78 -16.46
CA ASP A 136 -3.55 -1.84 -16.41
C ASP A 136 -3.71 -2.69 -15.15
N ALA A 137 -4.74 -3.52 -15.13
CA ALA A 137 -5.16 -4.23 -13.93
C ALA A 137 -5.06 -5.76 -14.03
N VAL A 138 -4.59 -6.31 -15.16
CA VAL A 138 -4.64 -7.77 -15.39
C VAL A 138 -3.76 -8.53 -14.42
N GLU A 139 -2.49 -8.18 -14.29
CA GLU A 139 -1.56 -8.86 -13.39
C GLU A 139 -1.96 -8.68 -11.92
N ALA A 140 -2.47 -7.51 -11.58
CA ALA A 140 -2.93 -7.23 -10.21
C ALA A 140 -4.14 -8.10 -9.85
N ARG A 141 -5.10 -8.24 -10.77
CA ARG A 141 -6.26 -9.10 -10.57
C ARG A 141 -5.86 -10.56 -10.43
N ASP A 142 -4.94 -11.00 -11.27
CA ASP A 142 -4.45 -12.39 -11.23
C ASP A 142 -3.77 -12.68 -9.90
N LEU A 143 -2.92 -11.77 -9.41
CA LEU A 143 -2.30 -11.92 -8.10
C LEU A 143 -3.34 -11.96 -6.99
N ALA A 144 -4.31 -11.06 -7.01
CA ALA A 144 -5.36 -11.00 -6.00
C ALA A 144 -6.14 -12.33 -5.93
N GLN A 145 -6.50 -12.90 -7.08
CA GLN A 145 -7.17 -14.20 -7.14
C GLN A 145 -6.28 -15.33 -6.59
N GLN A 146 -5.00 -15.31 -6.94
CA GLN A 146 -4.05 -16.34 -6.53
C GLN A 146 -3.85 -16.38 -5.02
N VAL A 147 -3.82 -15.24 -4.36
CA VAL A 147 -3.52 -15.15 -2.92
C VAL A 147 -4.74 -14.83 -2.05
N GLY A 148 -5.92 -14.70 -2.64
CA GLY A 148 -7.14 -14.38 -1.90
C GLY A 148 -7.19 -12.95 -1.37
N ALA A 149 -6.54 -12.01 -2.05
CA ALA A 149 -6.56 -10.60 -1.66
C ALA A 149 -7.84 -9.91 -2.15
N ARG A 150 -8.24 -8.86 -1.44
CA ARG A 150 -9.26 -7.95 -1.94
C ARG A 150 -8.69 -7.13 -3.08
N PHE A 151 -9.55 -6.75 -4.02
CA PHE A 151 -9.09 -6.08 -5.23
C PHE A 151 -10.05 -4.97 -5.64
N THR A 152 -9.49 -3.84 -6.09
CA THR A 152 -10.24 -2.78 -6.74
C THR A 152 -9.35 -2.06 -7.74
N THR A 153 -9.96 -1.25 -8.59
CA THR A 153 -9.24 -0.42 -9.55
C THR A 153 -9.54 1.06 -9.30
N VAL A 154 -8.63 1.91 -9.77
CA VAL A 154 -8.79 3.35 -9.73
C VAL A 154 -8.53 3.95 -11.11
N ALA A 155 -9.34 4.92 -11.50
CA ALA A 155 -9.14 5.67 -12.73
C ALA A 155 -8.14 6.82 -12.53
N GLY A 156 -8.09 7.38 -11.34
CA GLY A 156 -7.20 8.48 -11.00
C GLY A 156 -7.42 8.98 -9.58
N PRO A 157 -6.88 10.17 -9.25
CA PRO A 157 -6.96 10.71 -7.89
C PRO A 157 -8.39 10.94 -7.40
N SER A 158 -9.30 11.32 -8.31
CA SER A 158 -10.66 11.70 -7.92
C SER A 158 -11.52 10.56 -7.39
N ASP A 159 -11.20 9.30 -7.73
CA ASP A 159 -11.95 8.14 -7.24
C ASP A 159 -11.16 7.28 -6.24
N ALA A 160 -9.92 7.63 -5.94
CA ALA A 160 -9.05 6.84 -5.10
C ALA A 160 -9.60 6.68 -3.68
N ALA A 161 -10.11 7.75 -3.08
CA ALA A 161 -10.66 7.68 -1.73
C ALA A 161 -11.87 6.76 -1.65
N ALA A 162 -12.77 6.83 -2.63
CA ALA A 162 -13.95 5.97 -2.69
C ALA A 162 -13.57 4.51 -2.94
N ALA A 163 -12.59 4.26 -3.80
CA ALA A 163 -12.10 2.92 -4.07
C ALA A 163 -11.51 2.28 -2.82
N LEU A 164 -10.70 3.01 -2.08
CA LEU A 164 -10.14 2.54 -0.81
C LEU A 164 -11.22 2.27 0.22
N ALA A 165 -12.22 3.14 0.32
CA ALA A 165 -13.33 2.94 1.24
C ALA A 165 -14.05 1.61 0.96
N ARG A 166 -14.29 1.29 -0.30
CA ARG A 166 -14.97 0.04 -0.68
C ARG A 166 -14.24 -1.20 -0.20
N VAL A 167 -12.91 -1.20 -0.25
CA VAL A 167 -12.12 -2.39 0.09
C VAL A 167 -11.66 -2.40 1.55
N LEU A 168 -11.50 -1.24 2.17
CA LEU A 168 -11.09 -1.17 3.58
C LEU A 168 -12.26 -1.35 4.54
N ASP A 169 -13.46 -0.96 4.13
CA ASP A 169 -14.68 -1.05 4.95
C ASP A 169 -15.46 -2.34 4.70
N ALA A 170 -14.96 -3.18 3.83
CA ALA A 170 -15.62 -4.45 3.49
C ALA A 170 -15.49 -5.48 4.61
#